data_d0f9dc7c484e39c4f5105651d2b3de76
#
_entry.id   d0f9dc7c484e39c4f5105651d2b3de76
#
_cell.length_a   1.000
_cell.length_b   1.000
_cell.length_c   1.000
_cell.angle_alpha   90.00
_cell.angle_beta   90.00
_cell.angle_gamma   90.00
#
_symmetry.space_group_name_H-M   'P 1'
#
loop_
_entity.id
_entity.type
_entity.pdbx_description
1 polymer ?
#
loop_
_entity_poly.entity_id
_entity_poly.type
_entity_poly.pdbx_seq_one_letter_code
_entity_poly.pdbx_strand_id
1 'polypeptide(L)'
;MHSLISETMVNCIRETGNPAEGLPDRVETMKTLGLPYDRRAENVVIMGCQNLGTVPGAIEAFARVLDKGGMDFTFLSREYCCGNYLYRPAIKARDEEAMAECRSLSREFILKNLDQARALGARRLILFCSPCYPLYKYAFPDEDIIYYPQAIAEIMGSLTWSGRIDYYAGCYRLHRKFAPVSMDLKSTNDLLAGIEGLRVNRISAPSCCFTPEGAAHMIDRVETDCMVHICTGCYFQALSTMPDDRHVRIL
;
A
#
# COMPACT_ATOMS: atom_id res chain seq x y z
N MET A 1 25.44 -11.94 -2.89
CA MET A 1 23.97 -11.86 -3.10
C MET A 1 23.49 -13.24 -3.53
N HIS A 2 22.44 -13.74 -2.89
CA HIS A 2 21.86 -15.05 -3.21
C HIS A 2 21.37 -15.11 -4.65
N SER A 3 21.53 -16.25 -5.33
CA SER A 3 21.21 -16.41 -6.76
C SER A 3 19.73 -16.19 -7.12
N LEU A 4 18.82 -16.31 -6.16
CA LEU A 4 17.39 -16.02 -6.33
C LEU A 4 17.04 -14.54 -6.22
N ILE A 5 17.99 -13.67 -5.86
CA ILE A 5 17.77 -12.23 -5.68
C ILE A 5 18.25 -11.48 -6.93
N SER A 6 17.41 -10.64 -7.49
CA SER A 6 17.76 -9.83 -8.65
C SER A 6 18.73 -8.71 -8.28
N GLU A 7 19.99 -8.86 -8.65
CA GLU A 7 21.02 -7.84 -8.46
C GLU A 7 20.67 -6.52 -9.19
N THR A 8 20.17 -6.61 -10.40
CA THR A 8 19.70 -5.45 -11.18
C THR A 8 18.65 -4.64 -10.41
N MET A 9 17.66 -5.33 -9.83
CA MET A 9 16.62 -4.65 -9.04
C MET A 9 17.19 -4.02 -7.77
N VAL A 10 18.07 -4.72 -7.07
CA VAL A 10 18.74 -4.19 -5.85
C VAL A 10 19.52 -2.92 -6.17
N ASN A 11 20.32 -2.93 -7.24
CA ASN A 11 21.10 -1.77 -7.67
C ASN A 11 20.18 -0.62 -8.11
N CYS A 12 19.14 -0.90 -8.89
CA CYS A 12 18.17 0.11 -9.28
C CYS A 12 17.48 0.77 -8.06
N ILE A 13 17.10 -0.01 -7.04
CA ILE A 13 16.53 0.56 -5.81
C ILE A 13 17.57 1.43 -5.08
N ARG A 14 18.82 0.99 -4.97
CA ARG A 14 19.88 1.76 -4.30
C ARG A 14 20.17 3.09 -4.98
N GLU A 15 20.18 3.09 -6.31
CA GLU A 15 20.52 4.26 -7.13
C GLU A 15 19.35 5.23 -7.30
N THR A 16 18.15 4.72 -7.54
CA THR A 16 16.99 5.54 -7.93
C THR A 16 15.87 5.58 -6.91
N GLY A 17 15.81 4.61 -5.98
CA GLY A 17 14.66 4.34 -5.11
C GLY A 17 13.62 3.41 -5.77
N ASN A 18 13.66 3.21 -7.07
CA ASN A 18 12.67 2.45 -7.83
C ASN A 18 13.07 0.98 -8.02
N PRO A 19 12.14 0.03 -8.11
CA PRO A 19 12.43 -1.38 -8.35
C PRO A 19 12.79 -1.70 -9.80
N ALA A 20 12.58 -0.76 -10.73
CA ALA A 20 12.87 -0.87 -12.15
C ALA A 20 13.05 0.51 -12.77
N GLU A 21 13.67 0.55 -13.93
CA GLU A 21 13.72 1.73 -14.80
C GLU A 21 12.37 2.01 -15.45
N GLY A 22 12.21 3.23 -16.00
CA GLY A 22 11.03 3.62 -16.78
C GLY A 22 9.78 3.92 -15.97
N LEU A 23 9.89 3.98 -14.65
CA LEU A 23 8.79 4.50 -13.83
C LEU A 23 8.66 6.02 -14.03
N PRO A 24 7.44 6.58 -13.90
CA PRO A 24 7.22 8.02 -14.02
C PRO A 24 8.10 8.81 -13.05
N ASP A 25 8.52 10.01 -13.48
CA ASP A 25 9.23 10.94 -12.61
C ASP A 25 8.33 11.31 -11.44
N ARG A 26 8.80 10.99 -10.23
CA ARG A 26 8.03 11.17 -9.00
C ARG A 26 7.80 12.65 -8.70
N VAL A 27 8.83 13.48 -8.85
CA VAL A 27 8.76 14.91 -8.55
C VAL A 27 7.82 15.61 -9.52
N GLU A 28 7.93 15.32 -10.80
CA GLU A 28 7.07 15.91 -11.83
C GLU A 28 5.59 15.51 -11.62
N THR A 29 5.35 14.23 -11.30
CA THR A 29 4.00 13.74 -11.02
C THR A 29 3.42 14.40 -9.76
N MET A 30 4.21 14.53 -8.68
CA MET A 30 3.74 15.19 -7.46
C MET A 30 3.44 16.67 -7.67
N LYS A 31 4.24 17.39 -8.47
CA LYS A 31 3.97 18.78 -8.86
C LYS A 31 2.66 18.89 -9.63
N THR A 32 2.45 18.02 -10.61
CA THR A 32 1.22 18.00 -11.42
C THR A 32 -0.03 17.78 -10.57
N LEU A 33 0.08 16.93 -9.54
CA LEU A 33 -1.01 16.62 -8.61
C LEU A 33 -1.11 17.61 -7.43
N GLY A 34 -0.22 18.59 -7.33
CA GLY A 34 -0.20 19.56 -6.21
C GLY A 34 0.08 18.92 -4.85
N LEU A 35 0.81 17.81 -4.83
CA LEU A 35 1.12 17.08 -3.58
C LEU A 35 2.26 17.75 -2.81
N PRO A 36 2.16 17.92 -1.48
CA PRO A 36 3.24 18.44 -0.66
C PRO A 36 4.36 17.41 -0.52
N TYR A 37 5.59 17.75 -0.85
CA TYR A 37 6.74 16.86 -0.69
C TYR A 37 7.94 17.55 -0.07
N ASP A 38 8.77 16.78 0.62
CA ASP A 38 10.02 17.18 1.28
C ASP A 38 9.91 18.44 2.17
N ARG A 39 8.71 18.71 2.67
CA ARG A 39 8.51 19.77 3.67
C ARG A 39 8.53 19.19 5.07
N ARG A 40 8.89 19.97 6.06
CA ARG A 40 8.79 19.59 7.46
C ARG A 40 7.33 19.28 7.80
N ALA A 41 7.08 18.10 8.42
CA ALA A 41 5.74 17.67 8.82
C ALA A 41 5.81 16.60 9.93
N GLU A 42 4.73 16.46 10.70
CA GLU A 42 4.63 15.42 11.73
C GLU A 42 4.46 14.01 11.15
N ASN A 43 3.85 13.91 9.97
CA ASN A 43 3.58 12.64 9.30
C ASN A 43 4.25 12.60 7.93
N VAL A 44 4.93 11.50 7.61
CA VAL A 44 5.39 11.22 6.24
C VAL A 44 4.55 10.09 5.65
N VAL A 45 4.00 10.32 4.46
CA VAL A 45 3.24 9.32 3.71
C VAL A 45 4.19 8.57 2.77
N ILE A 46 4.23 7.26 2.93
CA ILE A 46 4.91 6.32 2.02
C ILE A 46 3.89 5.80 1.02
N MET A 47 3.94 6.33 -0.19
CA MET A 47 2.99 5.98 -1.26
C MET A 47 3.18 4.55 -1.78
N GLY A 48 4.43 4.05 -1.76
CA GLY A 48 4.85 2.85 -2.48
C GLY A 48 5.38 3.17 -3.88
N CYS A 49 6.39 2.41 -4.28
CA CYS A 49 7.22 2.69 -5.45
C CYS A 49 6.45 2.80 -6.79
N GLN A 50 5.30 2.13 -6.92
CA GLN A 50 4.52 2.13 -8.16
C GLN A 50 3.22 2.93 -8.09
N ASN A 51 2.71 3.21 -6.89
CA ASN A 51 1.35 3.75 -6.74
C ASN A 51 1.18 5.14 -7.35
N LEU A 52 2.22 5.97 -7.33
CA LEU A 52 2.16 7.30 -7.95
C LEU A 52 1.97 7.23 -9.47
N GLY A 53 2.54 6.21 -10.13
CA GLY A 53 2.35 6.00 -11.56
C GLY A 53 1.09 5.20 -11.92
N THR A 54 0.57 4.42 -10.98
CA THR A 54 -0.50 3.46 -11.27
C THR A 54 -1.87 3.89 -10.74
N VAL A 55 -1.90 4.62 -9.63
CA VAL A 55 -3.14 5.13 -8.99
C VAL A 55 -3.00 6.60 -8.55
N PRO A 56 -2.51 7.51 -9.42
CA PRO A 56 -2.25 8.89 -9.05
C PRO A 56 -3.49 9.58 -8.46
N GLY A 57 -4.67 9.34 -9.03
CA GLY A 57 -5.93 9.91 -8.53
C GLY A 57 -6.32 9.42 -7.13
N ALA A 58 -5.95 8.19 -6.75
CA ALA A 58 -6.18 7.71 -5.39
C ALA A 58 -5.22 8.37 -4.39
N ILE A 59 -3.95 8.57 -4.77
CA ILE A 59 -2.98 9.31 -3.95
C ILE A 59 -3.43 10.77 -3.74
N GLU A 60 -3.87 11.42 -4.82
CA GLU A 60 -4.41 12.78 -4.76
C GLU A 60 -5.65 12.87 -3.86
N ALA A 61 -6.59 11.92 -4.01
CA ALA A 61 -7.78 11.87 -3.16
C ALA A 61 -7.42 11.65 -1.69
N PHE A 62 -6.48 10.76 -1.41
CA PHE A 62 -5.98 10.53 -0.05
C PHE A 62 -5.32 11.79 0.53
N ALA A 63 -4.47 12.47 -0.23
CA ALA A 63 -3.85 13.73 0.20
C ALA A 63 -4.92 14.79 0.54
N ARG A 64 -5.98 14.93 -0.28
CA ARG A 64 -7.10 15.84 0.00
C ARG A 64 -7.87 15.46 1.27
N VAL A 65 -8.02 14.17 1.55
CA VAL A 65 -8.67 13.71 2.80
C VAL A 65 -7.83 14.10 4.01
N LEU A 66 -6.52 13.86 3.97
CA LEU A 66 -5.60 14.26 5.05
C LEU A 66 -5.61 15.78 5.28
N ASP A 67 -5.53 16.56 4.20
CA ASP A 67 -5.56 18.03 4.25
C ASP A 67 -6.86 18.57 4.85
N LYS A 68 -8.01 18.09 4.38
CA LYS A 68 -9.33 18.46 4.92
C LYS A 68 -9.50 18.05 6.38
N GLY A 69 -8.88 16.96 6.81
CA GLY A 69 -8.84 16.51 8.19
C GLY A 69 -7.86 17.30 9.07
N GLY A 70 -7.12 18.26 8.49
CA GLY A 70 -6.15 19.08 9.22
C GLY A 70 -4.88 18.32 9.62
N MET A 71 -4.59 17.19 8.98
CA MET A 71 -3.38 16.41 9.28
C MET A 71 -2.16 17.07 8.66
N ASP A 72 -1.13 17.33 9.47
CA ASP A 72 0.16 17.80 8.96
C ASP A 72 0.96 16.63 8.38
N PHE A 73 1.15 16.63 7.05
CA PHE A 73 1.81 15.54 6.32
C PHE A 73 2.64 16.02 5.15
N THR A 74 3.57 15.17 4.71
CA THR A 74 4.36 15.36 3.48
C THR A 74 4.65 14.01 2.83
N PHE A 75 4.96 14.03 1.54
CA PHE A 75 5.50 12.89 0.79
C PHE A 75 7.02 13.00 0.67
N LEU A 76 7.67 11.91 0.25
CA LEU A 76 9.10 11.91 -0.10
C LEU A 76 9.25 12.06 -1.62
N SER A 77 10.05 13.02 -2.07
CA SER A 77 10.41 13.16 -3.49
C SER A 77 11.19 11.93 -3.97
N ARG A 78 11.98 11.34 -3.11
CA ARG A 78 12.73 10.10 -3.35
C ARG A 78 12.35 9.03 -2.34
N GLU A 79 11.37 8.20 -2.69
CA GLU A 79 10.96 7.07 -1.88
C GLU A 79 11.67 5.80 -2.35
N TYR A 80 12.30 5.08 -1.43
CA TYR A 80 12.93 3.80 -1.72
C TYR A 80 11.91 2.67 -1.64
N CYS A 81 11.87 1.84 -2.68
CA CYS A 81 11.06 0.62 -2.72
C CYS A 81 11.38 -0.27 -1.52
N CYS A 82 10.37 -0.84 -0.88
CA CYS A 82 10.55 -1.76 0.24
C CYS A 82 11.16 -3.12 -0.14
N GLY A 83 11.42 -3.35 -1.42
CA GLY A 83 12.00 -4.61 -1.90
C GLY A 83 11.03 -5.79 -1.98
N ASN A 84 9.73 -5.58 -1.82
CA ASN A 84 8.71 -6.65 -1.85
C ASN A 84 8.85 -7.61 -3.05
N TYR A 85 9.24 -7.09 -4.23
CA TYR A 85 9.38 -7.91 -5.43
C TYR A 85 10.55 -8.92 -5.36
N LEU A 86 11.55 -8.67 -4.53
CA LEU A 86 12.71 -9.57 -4.35
C LEU A 86 12.31 -10.91 -3.74
N TYR A 87 11.25 -10.93 -2.94
CA TYR A 87 10.83 -12.13 -2.20
C TYR A 87 10.18 -13.22 -3.06
N ARG A 88 9.62 -12.89 -4.22
CA ARG A 88 8.85 -13.85 -5.02
C ARG A 88 9.63 -15.11 -5.39
N PRO A 89 10.88 -15.04 -5.90
CA PRO A 89 11.67 -16.25 -6.20
C PRO A 89 11.96 -17.08 -4.95
N ALA A 90 12.37 -16.45 -3.86
CA ALA A 90 12.67 -17.11 -2.59
C ALA A 90 11.43 -17.82 -2.01
N ILE A 91 10.25 -17.18 -2.03
CA ILE A 91 8.98 -17.78 -1.61
C ILE A 91 8.64 -19.00 -2.47
N LYS A 92 8.79 -18.89 -3.79
CA LYS A 92 8.50 -19.99 -4.73
C LYS A 92 9.43 -21.18 -4.49
N ALA A 93 10.70 -20.92 -4.24
CA ALA A 93 11.72 -21.93 -3.95
C ALA A 93 11.63 -22.47 -2.51
N ARG A 94 10.88 -21.79 -1.61
CA ARG A 94 10.87 -22.05 -0.14
C ARG A 94 12.26 -21.97 0.47
N ASP A 95 13.06 -21.02 0.01
CA ASP A 95 14.45 -20.83 0.39
C ASP A 95 14.55 -19.79 1.52
N GLU A 96 14.83 -20.27 2.72
CA GLU A 96 14.88 -19.41 3.93
C GLU A 96 16.12 -18.54 3.98
N GLU A 97 17.24 -18.94 3.36
CA GLU A 97 18.45 -18.12 3.27
C GLU A 97 18.21 -16.92 2.36
N ALA A 98 17.65 -17.16 1.18
CA ALA A 98 17.23 -16.09 0.28
C ALA A 98 16.18 -15.17 0.93
N MET A 99 15.24 -15.72 1.70
CA MET A 99 14.25 -14.93 2.44
C MET A 99 14.90 -14.04 3.50
N ALA A 100 15.89 -14.55 4.22
CA ALA A 100 16.63 -13.78 5.23
C ALA A 100 17.40 -12.62 4.57
N GLU A 101 18.05 -12.85 3.44
CA GLU A 101 18.75 -11.82 2.68
C GLU A 101 17.76 -10.77 2.12
N CYS A 102 16.60 -11.17 1.62
CA CYS A 102 15.54 -10.24 1.21
C CYS A 102 15.10 -9.34 2.37
N ARG A 103 14.97 -9.88 3.59
CA ARG A 103 14.62 -9.08 4.79
C ARG A 103 15.72 -8.07 5.13
N SER A 104 17.00 -8.45 5.01
CA SER A 104 18.13 -7.54 5.22
C SER A 104 18.12 -6.39 4.21
N LEU A 105 17.92 -6.68 2.92
CA LEU A 105 17.82 -5.68 1.86
C LEU A 105 16.60 -4.77 2.06
N SER A 106 15.45 -5.33 2.41
CA SER A 106 14.27 -4.53 2.73
C SER A 106 14.52 -3.58 3.89
N ARG A 107 15.20 -4.03 4.94
CA ARG A 107 15.57 -3.18 6.08
C ARG A 107 16.50 -2.05 5.66
N GLU A 108 17.50 -2.31 4.79
CA GLU A 108 18.37 -1.28 4.20
C GLU A 108 17.56 -0.19 3.49
N PHE A 109 16.65 -0.58 2.61
CA PHE A 109 15.87 0.35 1.81
C PHE A 109 14.85 1.14 2.65
N ILE A 110 14.19 0.49 3.58
CA ILE A 110 13.23 1.10 4.50
C ILE A 110 13.92 2.12 5.40
N LEU A 111 15.13 1.82 5.88
CA LEU A 111 15.90 2.74 6.71
C LEU A 111 16.15 4.08 5.99
N LYS A 112 16.45 4.05 4.68
CA LYS A 112 16.63 5.28 3.90
C LYS A 112 15.37 6.16 3.89
N ASN A 113 14.17 5.56 3.84
CA ASN A 113 12.92 6.32 3.94
C ASN A 113 12.69 6.85 5.36
N LEU A 114 12.99 6.06 6.39
CA LEU A 114 12.91 6.50 7.78
C LEU A 114 13.85 7.66 8.08
N ASP A 115 15.08 7.61 7.59
CA ASP A 115 16.06 8.67 7.82
C ASP A 115 15.66 9.98 7.13
N GLN A 116 15.09 9.91 5.92
CA GLN A 116 14.50 11.07 5.26
C GLN A 116 13.30 11.62 6.08
N ALA A 117 12.40 10.75 6.53
CA ALA A 117 11.25 11.16 7.33
C ALA A 117 11.68 11.86 8.63
N ARG A 118 12.66 11.29 9.33
CA ARG A 118 13.24 11.90 10.56
C ARG A 118 13.89 13.25 10.28
N ALA A 119 14.60 13.40 9.17
CA ALA A 119 15.21 14.66 8.74
C ALA A 119 14.15 15.75 8.49
N LEU A 120 12.94 15.37 8.05
CA LEU A 120 11.79 16.24 7.88
C LEU A 120 11.01 16.49 9.19
N GLY A 121 11.46 15.90 10.32
CA GLY A 121 10.85 16.08 11.64
C GLY A 121 9.64 15.18 11.88
N ALA A 122 9.40 14.20 11.03
CA ALA A 122 8.27 13.29 11.18
C ALA A 122 8.44 12.38 12.41
N ARG A 123 7.31 12.17 13.09
CA ARG A 123 7.18 11.23 14.21
C ARG A 123 6.45 9.96 13.81
N ARG A 124 5.74 9.99 12.66
CA ARG A 124 4.90 8.89 12.19
C ARG A 124 5.07 8.67 10.69
N LEU A 125 5.00 7.41 10.27
CA LEU A 125 4.86 7.01 8.88
C LEU A 125 3.45 6.49 8.61
N ILE A 126 2.84 6.98 7.53
CA ILE A 126 1.55 6.50 7.03
C ILE A 126 1.79 5.69 5.75
N LEU A 127 1.57 4.39 5.80
CA LEU A 127 1.80 3.50 4.67
C LEU A 127 0.54 3.40 3.80
N PHE A 128 0.59 3.90 2.56
CA PHE A 128 -0.49 3.73 1.59
C PHE A 128 -0.41 2.36 0.88
N CYS A 129 0.79 1.87 0.66
CA CYS A 129 1.03 0.60 -0.02
C CYS A 129 0.86 -0.61 0.91
N SER A 130 -0.08 -1.50 0.59
CA SER A 130 -0.36 -2.67 1.43
C SER A 130 0.82 -3.63 1.61
N PRO A 131 1.61 -4.02 0.60
CA PRO A 131 2.80 -4.84 0.82
C PRO A 131 3.88 -4.16 1.66
N CYS A 132 3.97 -2.83 1.63
CA CYS A 132 4.95 -2.10 2.41
C CYS A 132 4.66 -2.18 3.91
N TYR A 133 3.41 -2.10 4.33
CA TYR A 133 3.04 -2.04 5.75
C TYR A 133 3.65 -3.16 6.61
N PRO A 134 3.45 -4.46 6.32
CA PRO A 134 4.04 -5.52 7.13
C PRO A 134 5.57 -5.55 7.08
N LEU A 135 6.19 -5.15 5.98
CA LEU A 135 7.65 -5.10 5.87
C LEU A 135 8.25 -3.99 6.74
N TYR A 136 7.63 -2.81 6.76
CA TYR A 136 8.04 -1.69 7.60
C TYR A 136 7.87 -2.04 9.08
N LYS A 137 6.70 -2.56 9.48
CA LYS A 137 6.44 -2.97 10.87
C LYS A 137 7.36 -4.08 11.35
N TYR A 138 7.74 -5.01 10.48
CA TYR A 138 8.69 -6.07 10.81
C TYR A 138 10.11 -5.55 10.95
N ALA A 139 10.55 -4.70 10.02
CA ALA A 139 11.91 -4.17 10.01
C ALA A 139 12.17 -3.18 11.16
N PHE A 140 11.13 -2.41 11.55
CA PHE A 140 11.21 -1.36 12.55
C PHE A 140 9.97 -1.37 13.45
N PRO A 141 9.85 -2.35 14.36
CA PRO A 141 8.64 -2.56 15.18
C PRO A 141 8.38 -1.43 16.18
N ASP A 142 9.42 -0.69 16.59
CA ASP A 142 9.34 0.39 17.58
C ASP A 142 8.96 1.75 16.96
N GLU A 143 8.95 1.85 15.65
CA GLU A 143 8.55 3.09 14.94
C GLU A 143 7.02 3.22 14.90
N ASP A 144 6.53 4.46 14.98
CA ASP A 144 5.12 4.76 14.78
C ASP A 144 4.77 4.66 13.29
N ILE A 145 4.38 3.47 12.89
CA ILE A 145 4.01 3.14 11.52
C ILE A 145 2.57 2.67 11.51
N ILE A 146 1.72 3.39 10.79
CA ILE A 146 0.30 3.06 10.64
C ILE A 146 -0.04 2.76 9.18
N TYR A 147 -1.14 2.03 8.98
CA TYR A 147 -1.71 1.84 7.66
C TYR A 147 -2.70 2.97 7.35
N TYR A 148 -2.81 3.41 6.11
CA TYR A 148 -3.57 4.60 5.73
C TYR A 148 -5.05 4.61 6.18
N PRO A 149 -5.79 3.47 6.27
CA PRO A 149 -7.15 3.50 6.80
C PRO A 149 -7.23 3.96 8.26
N GLN A 150 -6.17 3.70 9.08
CA GLN A 150 -6.10 4.22 10.43
C GLN A 150 -5.99 5.75 10.42
N ALA A 151 -5.14 6.31 9.55
CA ALA A 151 -5.01 7.77 9.42
C ALA A 151 -6.33 8.42 9.02
N ILE A 152 -7.09 7.81 8.11
CA ILE A 152 -8.42 8.27 7.73
C ILE A 152 -9.37 8.22 8.94
N ALA A 153 -9.38 7.11 9.69
CA ALA A 153 -10.25 6.95 10.85
C ALA A 153 -9.97 7.99 11.96
N GLU A 154 -8.71 8.38 12.14
CA GLU A 154 -8.31 9.39 13.14
C GLU A 154 -8.83 10.80 12.83
N ILE A 155 -8.98 11.15 11.56
CA ILE A 155 -9.42 12.49 11.12
C ILE A 155 -10.88 12.52 10.67
N MET A 156 -11.47 11.35 10.44
CA MET A 156 -12.84 11.22 9.99
C MET A 156 -13.80 11.40 11.16
N GLY A 157 -14.64 12.42 11.09
CA GLY A 157 -15.78 12.56 11.99
C GLY A 157 -16.86 11.51 11.70
N SER A 158 -18.05 11.72 12.25
CA SER A 158 -19.21 10.90 11.94
C SER A 158 -19.56 11.02 10.46
N LEU A 159 -19.56 9.92 9.75
CA LEU A 159 -20.01 9.84 8.36
C LEU A 159 -21.33 9.09 8.29
N THR A 160 -22.27 9.64 7.53
CA THR A 160 -23.53 8.98 7.18
C THR A 160 -23.56 8.80 5.66
N TRP A 161 -23.67 7.57 5.22
CA TRP A 161 -23.86 7.24 3.81
C TRP A 161 -24.68 5.97 3.64
N SER A 162 -25.87 6.11 3.09
CA SER A 162 -26.76 4.98 2.84
C SER A 162 -26.44 4.34 1.49
N GLY A 163 -25.74 3.22 1.52
CA GLY A 163 -25.34 2.51 0.32
C GLY A 163 -24.86 1.09 0.61
N ARG A 164 -24.55 0.37 -0.47
CA ARG A 164 -23.99 -0.99 -0.41
C ARG A 164 -22.69 -1.04 -1.20
N ILE A 165 -21.70 -1.71 -0.64
CA ILE A 165 -20.42 -1.95 -1.32
C ILE A 165 -19.99 -3.40 -1.17
N ASP A 166 -19.23 -3.88 -2.13
CA ASP A 166 -18.39 -5.06 -1.99
C ASP A 166 -17.02 -4.63 -1.48
N TYR A 167 -16.54 -5.22 -0.38
CA TYR A 167 -15.22 -4.96 0.15
C TYR A 167 -14.32 -6.19 -0.02
N TYR A 168 -13.27 -6.04 -0.81
CA TYR A 168 -12.26 -7.05 -1.04
C TYR A 168 -10.94 -6.61 -0.39
N ALA A 169 -10.62 -7.20 0.77
CA ALA A 169 -9.42 -6.84 1.53
C ALA A 169 -8.09 -7.24 0.84
N GLY A 170 -8.15 -8.19 -0.11
CA GLY A 170 -6.96 -8.73 -0.77
C GLY A 170 -6.35 -9.93 -0.06
N CYS A 171 -5.31 -10.49 -0.67
CA CYS A 171 -4.67 -11.71 -0.21
C CYS A 171 -3.62 -11.45 0.91
N TYR A 172 -4.02 -10.84 2.02
CA TYR A 172 -3.14 -10.55 3.15
C TYR A 172 -2.30 -11.76 3.64
N ARG A 173 -2.73 -12.99 3.32
CA ARG A 173 -1.94 -14.22 3.58
C ARG A 173 -0.61 -14.22 2.81
N LEU A 174 -0.56 -13.61 1.63
CA LEU A 174 0.68 -13.47 0.86
C LEU A 174 1.66 -12.55 1.58
N HIS A 175 1.17 -11.48 2.19
CA HIS A 175 1.99 -10.53 2.93
C HIS A 175 2.68 -11.17 4.15
N ARG A 176 2.04 -12.14 4.81
CA ARG A 176 2.66 -12.92 5.89
C ARG A 176 3.84 -13.79 5.45
N LYS A 177 3.97 -14.09 4.15
CA LYS A 177 5.13 -14.79 3.62
C LYS A 177 6.37 -13.90 3.55
N PHE A 178 6.19 -12.60 3.40
CA PHE A 178 7.29 -11.62 3.38
C PHE A 178 7.82 -11.34 4.78
N ALA A 179 6.90 -11.11 5.71
CA ALA A 179 7.19 -10.81 7.09
C ALA A 179 6.14 -11.45 8.01
N PRO A 180 6.50 -11.89 9.24
CA PRO A 180 5.58 -12.49 10.19
C PRO A 180 4.68 -11.43 10.89
N VAL A 181 4.30 -10.40 10.16
CA VAL A 181 3.42 -9.31 10.60
C VAL A 181 2.13 -9.33 9.78
N SER A 182 1.01 -9.21 10.46
CA SER A 182 -0.30 -9.15 9.81
C SER A 182 -0.56 -7.77 9.22
N MET A 183 -1.32 -7.73 8.10
CA MET A 183 -1.95 -6.49 7.65
C MET A 183 -2.90 -5.93 8.71
N ASP A 184 -2.96 -4.62 8.82
CA ASP A 184 -3.97 -3.94 9.62
C ASP A 184 -5.33 -3.93 8.89
N LEU A 185 -6.04 -5.03 9.02
CA LEU A 185 -7.42 -5.14 8.54
C LEU A 185 -8.42 -4.55 9.55
N LYS A 186 -8.00 -4.43 10.81
CA LYS A 186 -8.87 -3.90 11.87
C LYS A 186 -9.23 -2.46 11.59
N SER A 187 -8.27 -1.59 11.35
CA SER A 187 -8.51 -0.17 11.06
C SER A 187 -9.44 0.03 9.87
N THR A 188 -9.28 -0.78 8.80
CA THR A 188 -10.20 -0.72 7.67
C THR A 188 -11.60 -1.17 8.03
N ASN A 189 -11.72 -2.25 8.82
CA ASN A 189 -13.01 -2.76 9.24
C ASN A 189 -13.74 -1.77 10.15
N ASP A 190 -13.02 -1.14 11.08
CA ASP A 190 -13.56 -0.13 11.99
C ASP A 190 -14.01 1.12 11.21
N LEU A 191 -13.19 1.57 10.24
CA LEU A 191 -13.52 2.68 9.36
C LEU A 191 -14.84 2.44 8.60
N LEU A 192 -14.98 1.28 7.95
CA LEU A 192 -16.19 0.94 7.22
C LEU A 192 -17.40 0.75 8.15
N ALA A 193 -17.21 0.20 9.35
CA ALA A 193 -18.26 0.03 10.35
C ALA A 193 -18.71 1.36 10.97
N GLY A 194 -17.83 2.37 10.99
CA GLY A 194 -18.13 3.71 11.48
C GLY A 194 -18.98 4.57 10.54
N ILE A 195 -19.25 4.12 9.32
CA ILE A 195 -20.09 4.83 8.36
C ILE A 195 -21.55 4.42 8.57
N GLU A 196 -22.36 5.32 9.12
CA GLU A 196 -23.78 5.07 9.37
C GLU A 196 -24.55 4.86 8.06
N GLY A 197 -25.32 3.79 7.98
CA GLY A 197 -26.14 3.42 6.80
C GLY A 197 -25.38 2.63 5.73
N LEU A 198 -24.06 2.45 5.85
CA LEU A 198 -23.29 1.64 4.93
C LEU A 198 -23.51 0.14 5.18
N ARG A 199 -23.81 -0.61 4.11
CA ARG A 199 -23.86 -2.08 4.11
C ARG A 199 -22.68 -2.64 3.33
N VAL A 200 -21.90 -3.52 3.97
CA VAL A 200 -20.65 -4.06 3.39
C VAL A 200 -20.79 -5.56 3.16
N ASN A 201 -20.78 -5.99 1.90
CA ASN A 201 -20.53 -7.38 1.54
C ASN A 201 -19.02 -7.62 1.59
N ARG A 202 -18.56 -8.55 2.45
CA ARG A 202 -17.14 -8.82 2.67
C ARG A 202 -16.70 -10.03 1.87
N ILE A 203 -15.87 -9.79 0.84
CA ILE A 203 -15.33 -10.84 -0.02
C ILE A 203 -13.96 -11.26 0.52
N SER A 204 -13.84 -12.52 0.91
CA SER A 204 -12.58 -13.11 1.35
C SER A 204 -11.63 -13.34 0.18
N ALA A 205 -10.32 -13.32 0.42
CA ALA A 205 -9.29 -13.60 -0.57
C ALA A 205 -8.55 -14.90 -0.22
N PRO A 206 -9.05 -16.07 -0.60
CA PRO A 206 -8.42 -17.36 -0.28
C PRO A 206 -7.09 -17.55 -1.01
N SER A 207 -6.92 -16.92 -2.17
CA SER A 207 -5.72 -16.92 -3.01
C SER A 207 -5.44 -15.52 -3.56
N CYS A 208 -4.29 -15.35 -4.22
CA CYS A 208 -3.93 -14.09 -4.84
C CYS A 208 -4.83 -13.80 -6.05
N CYS A 209 -5.37 -12.59 -6.15
CA CYS A 209 -6.20 -12.16 -7.27
C CYS A 209 -5.49 -12.19 -8.65
N PHE A 210 -4.17 -12.31 -8.67
CA PHE A 210 -3.39 -12.54 -9.89
C PHE A 210 -3.31 -14.02 -10.31
N THR A 211 -3.93 -14.93 -9.56
CA THR A 211 -4.15 -16.31 -10.00
C THR A 211 -5.56 -16.46 -10.59
N PRO A 212 -5.77 -17.38 -11.56
CA PRO A 212 -7.10 -17.60 -12.15
C PRO A 212 -8.18 -17.86 -11.09
N GLU A 213 -7.88 -18.68 -10.07
CA GLU A 213 -8.82 -19.03 -8.99
C GLU A 213 -9.12 -17.82 -8.10
N GLY A 214 -8.10 -16.99 -7.83
CA GLY A 214 -8.26 -15.80 -7.01
C GLY A 214 -9.05 -14.71 -7.72
N ALA A 215 -8.85 -14.53 -9.04
CA ALA A 215 -9.63 -13.63 -9.87
C ALA A 215 -11.09 -14.08 -9.95
N ALA A 216 -11.33 -15.35 -10.28
CA ALA A 216 -12.68 -15.91 -10.33
C ALA A 216 -13.41 -15.75 -9.00
N HIS A 217 -12.76 -16.09 -7.88
CA HIS A 217 -13.35 -15.92 -6.54
C HIS A 217 -13.74 -14.47 -6.22
N MET A 218 -12.91 -13.52 -6.65
CA MET A 218 -13.19 -12.09 -6.46
C MET A 218 -14.44 -11.66 -7.22
N ILE A 219 -14.61 -12.14 -8.47
CA ILE A 219 -15.73 -11.78 -9.34
C ILE A 219 -17.03 -12.46 -8.91
N ASP A 220 -16.99 -13.76 -8.62
CA ASP A 220 -18.16 -14.58 -8.30
C ASP A 220 -18.89 -14.16 -7.02
N ARG A 221 -18.26 -13.34 -6.19
CA ARG A 221 -18.80 -12.93 -4.89
C ARG A 221 -19.31 -11.48 -4.86
N VAL A 222 -19.31 -10.82 -6.00
CA VAL A 222 -19.77 -9.44 -6.13
C VAL A 222 -21.28 -9.39 -6.08
N GLU A 223 -21.83 -8.54 -5.21
CA GLU A 223 -23.27 -8.36 -5.01
C GLU A 223 -23.74 -6.93 -5.32
N THR A 224 -22.82 -5.99 -5.50
CA THR A 224 -23.13 -4.56 -5.66
C THR A 224 -22.45 -3.96 -6.88
N ASP A 225 -22.81 -2.74 -7.23
CA ASP A 225 -22.18 -2.01 -8.35
C ASP A 225 -20.84 -1.34 -7.96
N CYS A 226 -20.53 -1.30 -6.66
CA CYS A 226 -19.32 -0.65 -6.17
C CYS A 226 -18.44 -1.61 -5.39
N MET A 227 -17.24 -1.86 -5.89
CA MET A 227 -16.23 -2.69 -5.24
C MET A 227 -15.09 -1.82 -4.69
N VAL A 228 -14.76 -2.00 -3.42
CA VAL A 228 -13.73 -1.25 -2.71
C VAL A 228 -12.56 -2.14 -2.34
N HIS A 229 -11.37 -1.67 -2.61
CA HIS A 229 -10.10 -2.34 -2.31
C HIS A 229 -9.24 -1.52 -1.36
N ILE A 230 -8.40 -2.19 -0.57
CA ILE A 230 -7.30 -1.56 0.20
C ILE A 230 -5.93 -1.89 -0.38
N CYS A 231 -5.88 -2.80 -1.35
CA CYS A 231 -4.66 -3.21 -2.03
C CYS A 231 -4.69 -2.74 -3.48
N THR A 232 -3.73 -1.89 -3.86
CA THR A 232 -3.63 -1.35 -5.23
C THR A 232 -3.47 -2.44 -6.29
N GLY A 233 -2.75 -3.53 -6.00
CA GLY A 233 -2.65 -4.67 -6.91
C GLY A 233 -4.01 -5.35 -7.16
N CYS A 234 -4.83 -5.52 -6.12
CA CYS A 234 -6.18 -6.08 -6.26
C CYS A 234 -7.10 -5.13 -7.03
N TYR A 235 -6.97 -3.83 -6.80
CA TYR A 235 -7.68 -2.81 -7.56
C TYR A 235 -7.39 -2.90 -9.06
N PHE A 236 -6.10 -3.01 -9.45
CA PHE A 236 -5.72 -3.20 -10.85
C PHE A 236 -6.31 -4.48 -11.45
N GLN A 237 -6.23 -5.57 -10.71
CA GLN A 237 -6.79 -6.83 -11.18
C GLN A 237 -8.30 -6.72 -11.37
N ALA A 238 -8.99 -6.06 -10.46
CA ALA A 238 -10.42 -5.82 -10.58
C ALA A 238 -10.77 -4.96 -11.79
N LEU A 239 -10.04 -3.86 -12.04
CA LEU A 239 -10.24 -3.01 -13.22
C LEU A 239 -10.11 -3.78 -14.54
N SER A 240 -9.23 -4.80 -14.60
CA SER A 240 -9.01 -5.58 -15.82
C SER A 240 -9.95 -6.77 -15.99
N THR A 241 -10.70 -7.14 -14.94
CA THR A 241 -11.52 -8.36 -14.93
C THR A 241 -12.99 -8.14 -14.65
N MET A 242 -13.35 -7.00 -14.03
CA MET A 242 -14.74 -6.65 -13.77
C MET A 242 -15.40 -6.09 -15.05
N PRO A 243 -16.72 -6.30 -15.22
CA PRO A 243 -17.48 -5.62 -16.26
C PRO A 243 -17.38 -4.10 -16.14
N ASP A 244 -17.47 -3.41 -17.28
CA ASP A 244 -17.30 -1.94 -17.36
C ASP A 244 -18.37 -1.15 -16.58
N ASP A 245 -19.51 -1.75 -16.27
CA ASP A 245 -20.59 -1.16 -15.48
C ASP A 245 -20.34 -1.16 -13.96
N ARG A 246 -19.23 -1.77 -13.52
CA ARG A 246 -18.85 -1.83 -12.11
C ARG A 246 -17.92 -0.70 -11.71
N HIS A 247 -18.22 -0.09 -10.58
CA HIS A 247 -17.36 0.95 -10.00
C HIS A 247 -16.31 0.34 -9.09
N VAL A 248 -15.08 0.21 -9.58
CA VAL A 248 -13.94 -0.24 -8.78
C VAL A 248 -13.25 0.96 -8.13
N ARG A 249 -13.02 0.91 -6.82
CA ARG A 249 -12.46 2.00 -6.01
C ARG A 249 -11.36 1.51 -5.09
N ILE A 250 -10.49 2.42 -4.71
CA ILE A 250 -9.60 2.26 -3.54
C ILE A 250 -10.23 3.04 -2.39
N LEU A 251 -10.14 2.47 -1.18
CA LEU A 251 -10.62 3.10 0.04
C LEU A 251 -9.87 4.41 0.32
#